data_c99a1dec99afe2cb8889a67cd5b29177
#
_entry.id   c99a1dec99afe2cb8889a67cd5b29177
#
_cell.length_a   1.000
_cell.length_b   1.000
_cell.length_c   1.000
_cell.angle_alpha   90.00
_cell.angle_beta   90.00
_cell.angle_gamma   90.00
#
_symmetry.space_group_name_H-M   'P 1'
#
loop_
_entity.id
_entity.type
_entity.pdbx_description
1 polymer ?
#
loop_
_entity_poly.entity_id
_entity_poly.type
_entity_poly.pdbx_seq_one_letter_code
_entity_poly.pdbx_strand_id
1 'polypeptide(L)'
;MCIRDRFYIDKDMHEAHDALICIKNKTYVNEKNRVRFSNQHYLKTNSEMVDLFTDLPEALENNYNFPFRCNFRPLSSKPILPNISSDKGISADETLKKNSLDGLNEKFIKVFNLDNKDFASNKNYLKYKDRLDHELEIIIKMNYASYFLIVSDYIKWAKENDIPVGPGRGSGAGS
;
A
#
# COMPACT_ATOMS: atom_id res chain seq x y z
N MET A 1 -29.25 7.20 -4.34
CA MET A 1 -27.79 7.20 -4.41
C MET A 1 -27.17 5.94 -4.96
N CYS A 2 -27.68 4.76 -4.65
CA CYS A 2 -27.14 3.49 -5.14
C CYS A 2 -27.49 3.13 -6.59
N ILE A 3 -28.24 3.96 -7.29
CA ILE A 3 -28.64 3.72 -8.70
C ILE A 3 -27.43 3.69 -9.64
N ARG A 4 -26.28 4.26 -9.22
CA ARG A 4 -25.03 4.32 -10.01
C ARG A 4 -23.98 3.32 -9.60
N ASP A 5 -24.25 2.48 -8.62
CA ASP A 5 -23.29 1.47 -8.20
C ASP A 5 -23.08 0.48 -9.36
N ARG A 6 -21.83 0.38 -9.80
CA ARG A 6 -21.38 -0.53 -10.85
C ARG A 6 -20.24 -1.34 -10.30
N PHE A 7 -20.39 -2.65 -10.32
CA PHE A 7 -19.42 -3.56 -9.76
C PHE A 7 -18.72 -4.41 -10.83
N TYR A 8 -19.29 -4.46 -12.03
CA TYR A 8 -18.77 -5.23 -13.15
C TYR A 8 -19.17 -4.61 -14.48
N ILE A 9 -18.47 -4.99 -15.55
CA ILE A 9 -18.63 -4.39 -16.88
C ILE A 9 -19.85 -4.99 -17.57
N ASP A 10 -19.91 -6.33 -17.66
CA ASP A 10 -20.93 -7.05 -18.39
C ASP A 10 -21.91 -7.75 -17.44
N LYS A 11 -23.15 -7.90 -17.88
CA LYS A 11 -24.23 -8.46 -17.06
C LYS A 11 -23.98 -9.90 -16.60
N ASP A 12 -23.27 -10.69 -17.39
CA ASP A 12 -22.92 -12.09 -17.13
C ASP A 12 -21.83 -12.21 -16.03
N MET A 13 -21.06 -11.16 -15.77
CA MET A 13 -20.08 -11.12 -14.67
C MET A 13 -20.72 -11.13 -13.28
N HIS A 14 -22.04 -11.07 -13.18
CA HIS A 14 -22.76 -11.09 -11.92
C HIS A 14 -22.43 -12.31 -11.05
N GLU A 15 -22.33 -13.50 -11.64
CA GLU A 15 -22.03 -14.73 -10.88
C GLU A 15 -20.60 -14.72 -10.32
N ALA A 16 -19.64 -14.25 -11.10
CA ALA A 16 -18.26 -14.10 -10.65
C ALA A 16 -18.15 -13.08 -9.49
N HIS A 17 -18.87 -11.97 -9.59
CA HIS A 17 -18.93 -10.97 -8.52
C HIS A 17 -19.59 -11.54 -7.26
N ASP A 18 -20.67 -12.30 -7.38
CA ASP A 18 -21.33 -12.95 -6.26
C ASP A 18 -20.39 -13.95 -5.53
N ALA A 19 -19.59 -14.69 -6.28
CA ALA A 19 -18.56 -15.56 -5.72
C ALA A 19 -17.48 -14.76 -4.95
N LEU A 20 -17.04 -13.61 -5.46
CA LEU A 20 -16.09 -12.72 -4.77
C LEU A 20 -16.67 -12.18 -3.46
N ILE A 21 -17.96 -11.82 -3.42
CA ILE A 21 -18.64 -11.40 -2.20
C ILE A 21 -18.68 -12.54 -1.16
N CYS A 22 -18.92 -13.77 -1.60
CA CYS A 22 -18.86 -14.94 -0.73
C CYS A 22 -17.46 -15.14 -0.13
N ILE A 23 -16.41 -15.04 -0.92
CA ILE A 23 -15.02 -15.13 -0.46
C ILE A 23 -14.72 -14.05 0.58
N LYS A 24 -15.09 -12.79 0.28
CA LYS A 24 -14.91 -11.66 1.20
C LYS A 24 -15.59 -11.89 2.55
N ASN A 25 -16.83 -12.39 2.52
CA ASN A 25 -17.66 -12.55 3.72
C ASN A 25 -17.48 -13.93 4.38
N LYS A 26 -16.61 -14.80 3.84
CA LYS A 26 -16.39 -16.17 4.32
C LYS A 26 -17.70 -16.97 4.37
N THR A 27 -18.52 -16.84 3.34
CA THR A 27 -19.81 -17.53 3.17
C THR A 27 -19.79 -18.40 1.92
N TYR A 28 -20.80 -19.24 1.73
CA TYR A 28 -20.93 -20.09 0.55
C TYR A 28 -22.01 -19.57 -0.40
N VAL A 29 -21.84 -19.83 -1.69
CA VAL A 29 -22.78 -19.41 -2.74
C VAL A 29 -24.20 -19.96 -2.47
N ASN A 30 -24.30 -21.16 -1.87
CA ASN A 30 -25.56 -21.82 -1.58
C ASN A 30 -26.28 -21.29 -0.33
N GLU A 31 -25.64 -20.46 0.48
CA GLU A 31 -26.28 -19.88 1.66
C GLU A 31 -27.41 -18.94 1.26
N LYS A 32 -28.59 -19.14 1.91
CA LYS A 32 -29.76 -18.32 1.64
C LYS A 32 -29.69 -16.95 2.30
N ASN A 33 -29.10 -16.89 3.50
CA ASN A 33 -29.08 -15.68 4.33
C ASN A 33 -27.72 -14.96 4.23
N ARG A 34 -27.44 -14.35 3.07
CA ARG A 34 -26.20 -13.62 2.79
C ARG A 34 -26.44 -12.38 1.96
N VAL A 35 -25.47 -11.47 1.94
CA VAL A 35 -25.50 -10.29 1.06
C VAL A 35 -25.45 -10.74 -0.40
N ARG A 36 -26.43 -10.27 -1.18
CA ARG A 36 -26.49 -10.47 -2.63
C ARG A 36 -26.78 -9.15 -3.32
N PHE A 37 -26.15 -8.94 -4.45
CA PHE A 37 -26.48 -7.84 -5.34
C PHE A 37 -27.30 -8.35 -6.51
N SER A 38 -28.08 -7.46 -7.13
CA SER A 38 -28.83 -7.81 -8.34
C SER A 38 -27.90 -7.85 -9.56
N ASN A 39 -28.29 -8.54 -10.61
CA ASN A 39 -27.60 -8.55 -11.89
C ASN A 39 -27.69 -7.22 -12.66
N GLN A 40 -28.23 -6.17 -12.03
CA GLN A 40 -28.38 -4.85 -12.62
C GLN A 40 -27.21 -3.91 -12.36
N HIS A 41 -26.16 -4.36 -11.63
CA HIS A 41 -24.99 -3.56 -11.28
C HIS A 41 -23.86 -3.62 -12.34
N TYR A 42 -24.20 -3.89 -13.60
CA TYR A 42 -23.28 -3.80 -14.73
C TYR A 42 -23.22 -2.39 -15.33
N LEU A 43 -22.19 -2.12 -16.12
CA LEU A 43 -22.03 -0.84 -16.81
C LEU A 43 -23.03 -0.75 -17.98
N LYS A 44 -24.14 -0.05 -17.78
CA LYS A 44 -25.17 0.12 -18.75
C LYS A 44 -24.76 1.09 -19.86
N THR A 45 -25.23 0.81 -21.07
CA THR A 45 -25.11 1.73 -22.21
C THR A 45 -25.98 2.99 -22.03
N ASN A 46 -25.71 4.02 -22.82
CA ASN A 46 -26.52 5.24 -22.77
C ASN A 46 -27.98 4.97 -23.14
N SER A 47 -28.25 4.09 -24.12
CA SER A 47 -29.61 3.70 -24.50
C SER A 47 -30.35 3.02 -23.37
N GLU A 48 -29.71 2.02 -22.72
CA GLU A 48 -30.31 1.34 -21.56
C GLU A 48 -30.61 2.31 -20.40
N MET A 49 -29.76 3.31 -20.21
CA MET A 49 -30.01 4.34 -19.18
C MET A 49 -31.17 5.25 -19.56
N VAL A 50 -31.31 5.63 -20.83
CA VAL A 50 -32.47 6.43 -21.32
C VAL A 50 -33.77 5.64 -21.12
N ASP A 51 -33.78 4.37 -21.48
CA ASP A 51 -34.95 3.52 -21.33
C ASP A 51 -35.37 3.32 -19.87
N LEU A 52 -34.38 3.22 -18.96
CA LEU A 52 -34.63 3.08 -17.51
C LEU A 52 -35.19 4.34 -16.84
N PHE A 53 -34.91 5.50 -17.39
CA PHE A 53 -35.33 6.80 -16.83
C PHE A 53 -36.32 7.54 -17.73
N THR A 54 -37.12 6.81 -18.49
CA THR A 54 -38.15 7.37 -19.40
C THR A 54 -39.16 8.22 -18.64
N ASP A 55 -39.46 7.85 -17.40
CA ASP A 55 -40.36 8.59 -16.48
C ASP A 55 -39.70 9.78 -15.77
N LEU A 56 -38.36 9.89 -15.84
CA LEU A 56 -37.61 10.96 -15.15
C LEU A 56 -36.43 11.46 -16.01
N PRO A 57 -36.69 12.07 -17.17
CA PRO A 57 -35.63 12.50 -18.10
C PRO A 57 -34.70 13.58 -17.50
N GLU A 58 -35.18 14.38 -16.56
CA GLU A 58 -34.37 15.41 -15.87
C GLU A 58 -33.21 14.80 -15.09
N ALA A 59 -33.34 13.54 -14.63
CA ALA A 59 -32.23 12.84 -13.94
C ALA A 59 -31.05 12.59 -14.88
N LEU A 60 -31.33 12.30 -16.17
CA LEU A 60 -30.30 12.11 -17.19
C LEU A 60 -29.66 13.44 -17.58
N GLU A 61 -30.48 14.49 -17.75
CA GLU A 61 -29.99 15.84 -18.03
C GLU A 61 -29.09 16.34 -16.89
N ASN A 62 -29.49 16.17 -15.65
CA ASN A 62 -28.67 16.53 -14.49
C ASN A 62 -27.38 15.73 -14.42
N ASN A 63 -27.40 14.45 -14.79
CA ASN A 63 -26.20 13.63 -14.87
C ASN A 63 -25.23 14.14 -15.96
N TYR A 64 -25.74 14.56 -17.10
CA TYR A 64 -24.95 15.17 -18.17
C TYR A 64 -24.33 16.50 -17.73
N ASN A 65 -25.11 17.34 -17.04
CA ASN A 65 -24.70 18.67 -16.61
C ASN A 65 -23.77 18.65 -15.38
N PHE A 66 -23.73 17.56 -14.60
CA PHE A 66 -22.94 17.48 -13.37
C PHE A 66 -21.45 17.71 -13.56
N PRO A 67 -20.75 17.13 -14.58
CA PRO A 67 -19.33 17.36 -14.81
C PRO A 67 -18.96 18.83 -15.03
N PHE A 68 -19.85 19.64 -15.61
CA PHE A 68 -19.62 21.07 -15.86
C PHE A 68 -19.59 21.91 -14.57
N ARG A 69 -20.04 21.35 -13.44
CA ARG A 69 -19.93 21.97 -12.11
C ARG A 69 -18.61 21.62 -11.42
N CYS A 70 -17.85 20.67 -11.95
CA CYS A 70 -16.59 20.21 -11.38
C CYS A 70 -15.45 21.02 -12.01
N ASN A 71 -15.00 22.06 -11.32
CA ASN A 71 -13.95 22.95 -11.81
C ASN A 71 -12.54 22.55 -11.34
N PHE A 72 -12.43 21.56 -10.47
CA PHE A 72 -11.17 21.10 -9.95
C PHE A 72 -10.57 19.97 -10.81
N ARG A 73 -9.35 20.19 -11.27
CA ARG A 73 -8.55 19.17 -11.94
C ARG A 73 -7.49 18.66 -10.99
N PRO A 74 -7.47 17.38 -10.63
CA PRO A 74 -6.38 16.82 -9.85
C PRO A 74 -5.06 16.98 -10.57
N LEU A 75 -4.08 17.57 -9.89
CA LEU A 75 -2.72 17.72 -10.40
C LEU A 75 -1.81 16.75 -9.63
N SER A 76 -0.89 16.11 -10.36
CA SER A 76 0.15 15.31 -9.72
C SER A 76 1.08 16.23 -8.91
N SER A 77 1.27 15.93 -7.66
CA SER A 77 2.26 16.59 -6.80
C SER A 77 3.40 15.63 -6.48
N LYS A 78 4.55 16.19 -6.16
CA LYS A 78 5.65 15.37 -5.62
C LYS A 78 5.26 14.81 -4.26
N PRO A 79 5.70 13.58 -3.91
CA PRO A 79 5.46 13.04 -2.58
C PRO A 79 6.00 13.99 -1.50
N ILE A 80 5.18 14.28 -0.50
CA ILE A 80 5.57 15.09 0.64
C ILE A 80 5.92 14.11 1.77
N LEU A 81 7.22 13.95 2.01
CA LEU A 81 7.71 13.18 3.14
C LEU A 81 8.17 14.15 4.23
N PRO A 82 7.81 13.91 5.50
CA PRO A 82 8.32 14.72 6.59
C PRO A 82 9.83 14.55 6.70
N ASN A 83 10.55 15.66 6.85
CA ASN A 83 11.98 15.62 7.11
C ASN A 83 12.19 15.25 8.59
N ILE A 84 12.80 14.08 8.81
CA ILE A 84 13.34 13.74 10.13
C ILE A 84 14.76 14.25 10.17
N SER A 85 14.95 15.45 10.76
CA SER A 85 16.26 15.87 11.19
C SER A 85 16.52 15.27 12.57
N SER A 86 17.67 14.62 12.76
CA SER A 86 18.10 14.28 14.11
C SER A 86 18.37 15.58 14.86
N ASP A 87 18.14 15.59 16.18
CA ASP A 87 18.42 16.72 17.08
C ASP A 87 19.89 17.21 17.04
N LYS A 88 20.75 16.53 16.29
CA LYS A 88 22.18 16.79 16.14
C LYS A 88 22.58 17.38 14.78
N GLY A 89 21.64 17.80 13.94
CA GLY A 89 21.95 18.37 12.62
C GLY A 89 22.49 17.37 11.58
N ILE A 90 22.39 16.06 11.86
CA ILE A 90 22.80 15.00 10.94
C ILE A 90 21.68 14.77 9.93
N SER A 91 22.01 14.58 8.65
CA SER A 91 21.02 14.32 7.60
C SER A 91 20.29 12.99 7.82
N ALA A 92 19.06 12.86 7.26
CA ALA A 92 18.31 11.61 7.29
C ALA A 92 19.08 10.46 6.62
N ASP A 93 19.80 10.75 5.55
CA ASP A 93 20.61 9.78 4.81
C ASP A 93 21.75 9.20 5.67
N GLU A 94 22.47 10.07 6.37
CA GLU A 94 23.57 9.66 7.27
C GLU A 94 23.04 8.90 8.48
N THR A 95 21.91 9.33 9.03
CA THR A 95 21.24 8.66 10.14
C THR A 95 20.79 7.26 9.72
N LEU A 96 20.20 7.12 8.52
CA LEU A 96 19.80 5.83 8.01
C LEU A 96 21.00 4.90 7.79
N LYS A 97 22.07 5.38 7.16
CA LYS A 97 23.31 4.60 6.95
C LYS A 97 23.87 4.09 8.28
N LYS A 98 24.00 4.98 9.26
CA LYS A 98 24.52 4.62 10.57
C LYS A 98 23.66 3.57 11.26
N ASN A 99 22.35 3.82 11.38
CA ASN A 99 21.41 2.90 12.05
C ASN A 99 21.37 1.53 11.39
N SER A 100 21.46 1.49 10.07
CA SER A 100 21.44 0.24 9.30
C SER A 100 22.73 -0.56 9.50
N LEU A 101 23.88 0.10 9.52
CA LEU A 101 25.16 -0.55 9.77
C LEU A 101 25.25 -1.06 11.22
N ASP A 102 24.83 -0.25 12.18
CA ASP A 102 24.78 -0.65 13.58
C ASP A 102 23.88 -1.88 13.78
N GLY A 103 22.69 -1.90 13.13
CA GLY A 103 21.78 -3.04 13.15
C GLY A 103 22.35 -4.29 12.49
N LEU A 104 23.12 -4.17 11.40
CA LEU A 104 23.83 -5.28 10.79
C LEU A 104 24.88 -5.86 11.76
N ASN A 105 25.69 -5.00 12.37
CA ASN A 105 26.70 -5.38 13.33
C ASN A 105 26.09 -6.12 14.53
N GLU A 106 25.04 -5.58 15.12
CA GLU A 106 24.32 -6.24 16.23
C GLU A 106 23.79 -7.62 15.85
N LYS A 107 23.24 -7.78 14.64
CA LYS A 107 22.78 -9.10 14.17
C LYS A 107 23.92 -10.08 14.06
N PHE A 108 25.06 -9.70 13.53
CA PHE A 108 26.20 -10.58 13.40
C PHE A 108 26.80 -10.97 14.76
N ILE A 109 26.83 -10.06 15.72
CA ILE A 109 27.21 -10.36 17.09
C ILE A 109 26.23 -11.35 17.74
N LYS A 110 24.93 -11.07 17.68
CA LYS A 110 23.90 -11.85 18.38
C LYS A 110 23.61 -13.22 17.74
N VAL A 111 23.61 -13.31 16.41
CA VAL A 111 23.18 -14.52 15.69
C VAL A 111 24.39 -15.41 15.36
N PHE A 112 25.53 -14.83 15.01
CA PHE A 112 26.73 -15.58 14.56
C PHE A 112 27.84 -15.61 15.60
N ASN A 113 27.64 -15.01 16.78
CA ASN A 113 28.62 -14.90 17.86
C ASN A 113 29.99 -14.37 17.38
N LEU A 114 29.97 -13.40 16.45
CA LEU A 114 31.18 -12.81 15.89
C LEU A 114 31.59 -11.59 16.70
N ASP A 115 32.86 -11.47 17.02
CA ASP A 115 33.40 -10.25 17.58
C ASP A 115 33.56 -9.16 16.51
N ASN A 116 33.45 -7.89 16.89
CA ASN A 116 33.60 -6.73 15.99
C ASN A 116 34.93 -6.76 15.21
N LYS A 117 35.95 -7.40 15.73
CA LYS A 117 37.29 -7.52 15.11
C LYS A 117 37.31 -8.46 13.90
N ASP A 118 36.34 -9.36 13.80
CA ASP A 118 36.30 -10.42 12.80
C ASP A 118 35.45 -10.06 11.57
N PHE A 119 34.73 -8.92 11.61
CA PHE A 119 33.85 -8.50 10.51
C PHE A 119 34.60 -8.34 9.20
N ALA A 120 35.79 -7.75 9.20
CA ALA A 120 36.54 -7.48 7.99
C ALA A 120 37.06 -8.76 7.28
N SER A 121 37.17 -9.87 8.02
CA SER A 121 37.65 -11.16 7.49
C SER A 121 36.50 -12.14 7.18
N ASN A 122 35.30 -11.87 7.64
CA ASN A 122 34.16 -12.78 7.47
C ASN A 122 33.47 -12.61 6.14
N LYS A 123 33.52 -13.61 5.28
CA LYS A 123 32.94 -13.59 3.92
C LYS A 123 31.41 -13.35 3.94
N ASN A 124 30.69 -13.88 4.93
CA ASN A 124 29.26 -13.69 5.03
C ASN A 124 28.94 -12.24 5.43
N TYR A 125 29.66 -11.70 6.42
CA TYR A 125 29.50 -10.30 6.79
C TYR A 125 29.72 -9.36 5.59
N LEU A 126 30.81 -9.55 4.84
CA LEU A 126 31.12 -8.74 3.67
C LEU A 126 30.01 -8.83 2.62
N LYS A 127 29.49 -10.03 2.34
CA LYS A 127 28.37 -10.20 1.41
C LYS A 127 27.11 -9.42 1.84
N TYR A 128 26.76 -9.47 3.11
CA TYR A 128 25.60 -8.74 3.64
C TYR A 128 25.86 -7.23 3.66
N LYS A 129 27.08 -6.82 3.95
CA LYS A 129 27.47 -5.41 3.94
C LYS A 129 27.39 -4.83 2.53
N ASP A 130 27.92 -5.52 1.52
CA ASP A 130 27.83 -5.09 0.11
C ASP A 130 26.38 -4.95 -0.34
N ARG A 131 25.52 -5.88 0.07
CA ARG A 131 24.09 -5.82 -0.21
C ARG A 131 23.42 -4.63 0.49
N LEU A 132 23.74 -4.39 1.75
CA LEU A 132 23.24 -3.25 2.51
C LEU A 132 23.66 -1.93 1.87
N ASP A 133 24.91 -1.79 1.48
CA ASP A 133 25.46 -0.60 0.84
C ASP A 133 24.71 -0.32 -0.48
N HIS A 134 24.47 -1.34 -1.28
CA HIS A 134 23.69 -1.24 -2.51
C HIS A 134 22.24 -0.79 -2.30
N GLU A 135 21.54 -1.38 -1.31
CA GLU A 135 20.16 -1.00 -0.99
C GLU A 135 20.07 0.42 -0.45
N LEU A 136 21.01 0.83 0.41
CA LEU A 136 21.08 2.19 0.94
C LEU A 136 21.30 3.23 -0.17
N GLU A 137 22.15 2.91 -1.16
CA GLU A 137 22.36 3.79 -2.31
C GLU A 137 21.05 4.02 -3.07
N ILE A 138 20.28 2.97 -3.34
CA ILE A 138 18.99 3.06 -4.03
C ILE A 138 18.00 3.90 -3.22
N ILE A 139 17.85 3.63 -1.92
CA ILE A 139 16.92 4.32 -1.03
C ILE A 139 17.23 5.82 -0.98
N ILE A 140 18.52 6.17 -0.86
CA ILE A 140 18.98 7.56 -0.81
C ILE A 140 18.75 8.26 -2.14
N LYS A 141 19.11 7.62 -3.25
CA LYS A 141 18.87 8.14 -4.59
C LYS A 141 17.39 8.43 -4.87
N MET A 142 16.50 7.65 -4.29
CA MET A 142 15.06 7.84 -4.39
C MET A 142 14.49 8.86 -3.38
N ASN A 143 15.32 9.43 -2.48
CA ASN A 143 14.91 10.33 -1.39
C ASN A 143 13.91 9.70 -0.41
N TYR A 144 14.03 8.39 -0.10
CA TYR A 144 13.15 7.69 0.83
C TYR A 144 13.76 7.45 2.21
N ALA A 145 14.92 8.01 2.53
CA ALA A 145 15.60 7.80 3.82
C ALA A 145 14.70 8.15 5.02
N SER A 146 14.03 9.30 4.99
CA SER A 146 13.09 9.70 6.04
C SER A 146 11.94 8.71 6.22
N TYR A 147 11.40 8.15 5.13
CA TYR A 147 10.35 7.14 5.20
C TYR A 147 10.82 5.89 5.96
N PHE A 148 12.01 5.37 5.62
CA PHE A 148 12.57 4.20 6.30
C PHE A 148 12.85 4.46 7.78
N LEU A 149 13.32 5.67 8.13
CA LEU A 149 13.54 6.06 9.52
C LEU A 149 12.22 6.10 10.32
N ILE A 150 11.14 6.68 9.74
CA ILE A 150 9.81 6.68 10.36
C ILE A 150 9.31 5.26 10.60
N VAL A 151 9.39 4.41 9.57
CA VAL A 151 8.94 3.01 9.68
C VAL A 151 9.74 2.26 10.75
N SER A 152 11.06 2.46 10.77
CA SER A 152 11.93 1.85 11.79
C SER A 152 11.58 2.30 13.19
N ASP A 153 11.27 3.58 13.37
CA ASP A 153 10.96 4.18 14.67
C ASP A 153 9.71 3.55 15.30
N TYR A 154 8.58 3.56 14.60
CA TYR A 154 7.36 2.98 15.16
C TYR A 154 7.43 1.45 15.34
N ILE A 155 8.20 0.74 14.49
CA ILE A 155 8.44 -0.70 14.67
C ILE A 155 9.26 -0.98 15.93
N LYS A 156 10.31 -0.18 16.17
CA LYS A 156 11.13 -0.28 17.38
C LYS A 156 10.30 0.01 18.61
N TRP A 157 9.55 1.10 18.59
CA TRP A 157 8.65 1.47 19.68
C TRP A 157 7.64 0.37 19.99
N ALA A 158 7.02 -0.23 18.97
CA ALA A 158 6.07 -1.33 19.17
C ALA A 158 6.74 -2.52 19.86
N LYS A 159 7.95 -2.91 19.42
CA LYS A 159 8.71 -4.02 20.04
C LYS A 159 9.14 -3.73 21.47
N GLU A 160 9.50 -2.50 21.77
CA GLU A 160 9.88 -2.06 23.12
C GLU A 160 8.69 -2.02 24.09
N ASN A 161 7.46 -1.92 23.55
CA ASN A 161 6.22 -1.96 24.32
C ASN A 161 5.48 -3.32 24.23
N ASP A 162 6.17 -4.39 23.89
CA ASP A 162 5.63 -5.75 23.77
C ASP A 162 4.45 -5.89 22.80
N ILE A 163 4.35 -5.02 21.82
CA ILE A 163 3.34 -5.06 20.76
C ILE A 163 3.86 -5.95 19.63
N PRO A 164 3.16 -7.04 19.26
CA PRO A 164 3.58 -7.93 18.19
C PRO A 164 3.63 -7.21 16.83
N VAL A 165 4.77 -7.33 16.15
CA VAL A 165 4.93 -6.81 14.80
C VAL A 165 4.99 -7.98 13.82
N GLY A 166 4.00 -8.04 12.92
CA GLY A 166 3.95 -9.06 11.87
C GLY A 166 5.02 -8.88 10.78
N PRO A 167 5.36 -9.95 10.06
CA PRO A 167 6.28 -9.87 8.92
C PRO A 167 5.63 -9.05 7.79
N GLY A 168 6.27 -8.02 7.38
CA GLY A 168 5.95 -7.16 6.23
C GLY A 168 4.47 -6.98 5.85
N ARG A 169 4.07 -5.76 5.58
CA ARG A 169 2.74 -5.46 5.08
C ARG A 169 2.85 -4.89 3.67
N GLY A 170 2.32 -5.63 2.68
CA GLY A 170 2.26 -5.15 1.29
C GLY A 170 3.62 -5.07 0.59
N SER A 171 4.60 -5.84 1.02
CA SER A 171 5.89 -5.95 0.33
C SER A 171 5.74 -6.77 -0.96
N GLY A 172 6.23 -6.23 -2.06
CA GLY A 172 6.36 -6.97 -3.30
C GLY A 172 7.50 -7.99 -3.24
N ALA A 173 7.45 -9.02 -4.08
CA ALA A 173 8.46 -10.08 -4.15
C ALA A 173 9.82 -9.62 -4.73
N GLY A 174 9.99 -8.36 -5.03
CA GLY A 174 11.19 -7.80 -5.67
C GLY A 174 12.14 -7.05 -4.74
N SER A 175 11.88 -7.06 -3.45
CA SER A 175 12.72 -6.36 -2.48
C SER A 175 13.83 -7.24 -1.94
#